data_5aee3dece5d5cc91a49fca709387d728
#
_entry.id   5aee3dece5d5cc91a49fca709387d728
#
_cell.length_a   1.000
_cell.length_b   1.000
_cell.length_c   1.000
_cell.angle_alpha   90.00
_cell.angle_beta   90.00
_cell.angle_gamma   90.00
#
_symmetry.space_group_name_H-M   'P 1'
#
loop_
_entity.id
_entity.type
_entity.pdbx_description
1 polymer ?
#
loop_
_entity_poly.entity_id
_entity_poly.type
_entity_poly.pdbx_seq_one_letter_code
_entity_poly.pdbx_strand_id
1 'polypeptide(L)'
;MKKRERGRAGDRGTVFLSTMISTLLMVMVAGYIYRLASYDLHYVSQLKKSAQAQQLADAGLAKALSTLASDFTAKDDPASFPVTDLENGNYDVTITQSSGRVLVSSVGVIGDTQRTATAEVSGPPPSAMDYSLAGNSIAFTLVGQSSVTATGDIYSNTTISLNAQAGSSSVNLTNPGDADAGGTITTSGSGTISMGQSNPGSSLATFPTVNFSYYQDIAQNQNGYYYNGNKNYNSTNSMPSPSGGVIFINGDLTISKTQTTTAAIVVTGNVNLTGGTLSVDPQNNAYPALITQNGSITLSGTGNSDPSVLTAVGLVYSGNNFTISGNHHTINVTGSILAKGSLTGNYSGGAHNVLGVNYSSANLTAFTTPSSADFEVVSYNR
;
A
#
# COMPACT_ATOMS: atom_id res chain seq x y z
N MET A 1 -120.09 24.32 -5.31
CA MET A 1 -118.64 24.59 -4.97
C MET A 1 -117.73 23.56 -5.63
N LYS A 2 -117.01 23.95 -6.69
CA LYS A 2 -116.10 23.09 -7.42
C LYS A 2 -114.67 23.30 -6.89
N LYS A 3 -114.08 22.36 -6.18
CA LYS A 3 -112.65 22.38 -5.69
C LYS A 3 -111.78 22.05 -6.92
N ARG A 4 -110.96 22.97 -7.31
CA ARG A 4 -109.92 22.80 -8.37
C ARG A 4 -108.78 22.05 -7.72
N GLU A 5 -108.55 20.78 -8.11
CA GLU A 5 -107.29 20.14 -7.89
C GLU A 5 -106.24 20.74 -8.80
N ARG A 6 -105.32 21.51 -8.18
CA ARG A 6 -104.08 21.99 -8.87
C ARG A 6 -103.13 20.79 -8.93
N GLY A 7 -102.94 20.31 -10.13
CA GLY A 7 -102.09 19.18 -10.37
C GLY A 7 -100.64 19.38 -9.90
N ARG A 8 -100.12 18.39 -9.19
CA ARG A 8 -98.73 18.19 -8.84
C ARG A 8 -97.85 17.79 -10.05
N ALA A 9 -97.77 18.64 -11.06
CA ALA A 9 -96.89 18.32 -12.22
C ALA A 9 -95.45 18.87 -12.06
N GLY A 10 -95.19 19.75 -11.05
CA GLY A 10 -93.90 20.41 -10.88
C GLY A 10 -92.88 19.59 -10.11
N ASP A 11 -93.35 18.66 -9.20
CA ASP A 11 -92.39 17.97 -8.30
C ASP A 11 -91.58 16.79 -8.97
N ARG A 12 -92.15 16.22 -10.05
CA ARG A 12 -91.47 15.10 -10.74
C ARG A 12 -90.26 15.52 -11.57
N GLY A 13 -90.23 16.74 -12.12
CA GLY A 13 -89.10 17.27 -12.86
C GLY A 13 -87.92 17.66 -11.99
N THR A 14 -88.20 18.22 -10.80
CA THR A 14 -87.18 18.65 -9.84
C THR A 14 -86.48 17.38 -9.20
N VAL A 15 -87.24 16.33 -8.89
CA VAL A 15 -86.69 15.09 -8.38
C VAL A 15 -85.77 14.42 -9.44
N PHE A 16 -86.16 14.36 -10.69
CA PHE A 16 -85.36 13.85 -11.77
C PHE A 16 -84.05 14.62 -11.96
N LEU A 17 -84.13 15.93 -11.95
CA LEU A 17 -82.94 16.79 -12.07
C LEU A 17 -81.97 16.65 -10.87
N SER A 18 -82.53 16.60 -9.65
CA SER A 18 -81.69 16.34 -8.45
C SER A 18 -81.03 14.98 -8.42
N THR A 19 -81.70 13.92 -8.83
CA THR A 19 -81.10 12.61 -8.95
C THR A 19 -80.05 12.52 -10.04
N MET A 20 -80.23 13.21 -11.16
CA MET A 20 -79.25 13.29 -12.23
C MET A 20 -77.98 14.03 -11.79
N ILE A 21 -78.15 15.15 -11.08
CA ILE A 21 -77.00 15.90 -10.53
C ILE A 21 -76.29 15.09 -9.45
N SER A 22 -77.02 14.38 -8.56
CA SER A 22 -76.44 13.53 -7.53
C SER A 22 -75.65 12.36 -8.12
N THR A 23 -76.19 11.69 -9.18
CA THR A 23 -75.46 10.61 -9.86
C THR A 23 -74.22 11.12 -10.58
N LEU A 24 -74.32 12.30 -11.24
CA LEU A 24 -73.12 12.90 -11.86
C LEU A 24 -72.05 13.22 -10.85
N LEU A 25 -72.42 13.82 -9.71
CA LEU A 25 -71.50 14.12 -8.61
C LEU A 25 -70.86 12.82 -8.05
N MET A 26 -71.63 11.76 -7.83
CA MET A 26 -71.11 10.47 -7.40
C MET A 26 -70.13 9.87 -8.39
N VAL A 27 -70.40 9.93 -9.72
CA VAL A 27 -69.49 9.47 -10.75
C VAL A 27 -68.19 10.27 -10.76
N MET A 28 -68.28 11.61 -10.62
CA MET A 28 -67.08 12.46 -10.51
C MET A 28 -66.22 12.12 -9.25
N VAL A 29 -66.84 11.97 -8.09
CA VAL A 29 -66.18 11.59 -6.86
C VAL A 29 -65.56 10.19 -6.97
N ALA A 30 -66.26 9.21 -7.49
CA ALA A 30 -65.74 7.89 -7.73
C ALA A 30 -64.56 7.90 -8.72
N GLY A 31 -64.61 8.67 -9.80
CA GLY A 31 -63.50 8.86 -10.73
C GLY A 31 -62.28 9.52 -10.09
N TYR A 32 -62.50 10.48 -9.20
CA TYR A 32 -61.42 11.12 -8.45
C TYR A 32 -60.74 10.14 -7.45
N ILE A 33 -61.56 9.39 -6.69
CA ILE A 33 -61.04 8.39 -5.77
C ILE A 33 -60.26 7.30 -6.53
N TYR A 34 -60.77 6.83 -7.69
CA TYR A 34 -60.06 5.88 -8.51
C TYR A 34 -58.71 6.39 -9.02
N ARG A 35 -58.64 7.67 -9.44
CA ARG A 35 -57.38 8.30 -9.80
C ARG A 35 -56.41 8.36 -8.64
N LEU A 36 -56.86 8.81 -7.46
CA LEU A 36 -56.03 8.85 -6.24
C LEU A 36 -55.48 7.45 -5.90
N ALA A 37 -56.34 6.44 -5.88
CA ALA A 37 -55.93 5.08 -5.60
C ALA A 37 -54.91 4.53 -6.62
N SER A 38 -55.09 4.88 -7.91
CA SER A 38 -54.16 4.52 -8.97
C SER A 38 -52.76 5.22 -8.79
N TYR A 39 -52.75 6.49 -8.39
CA TYR A 39 -51.52 7.21 -8.07
C TYR A 39 -50.81 6.58 -6.85
N ASP A 40 -51.55 6.26 -5.81
CA ASP A 40 -50.98 5.64 -4.59
C ASP A 40 -50.40 4.27 -4.89
N LEU A 41 -51.08 3.43 -5.67
CA LEU A 41 -50.57 2.13 -6.10
C LEU A 41 -49.28 2.24 -6.93
N HIS A 42 -49.26 3.24 -7.84
CA HIS A 42 -48.06 3.48 -8.66
C HIS A 42 -46.89 3.98 -7.79
N TYR A 43 -47.13 4.88 -6.86
CA TYR A 43 -46.14 5.41 -5.91
C TYR A 43 -45.60 4.31 -5.01
N VAL A 44 -46.47 3.47 -4.42
CA VAL A 44 -46.06 2.31 -3.60
C VAL A 44 -45.22 1.32 -4.41
N SER A 45 -45.58 1.06 -5.67
CA SER A 45 -44.80 0.21 -6.58
C SER A 45 -43.41 0.78 -6.84
N GLN A 46 -43.29 2.10 -7.06
CA GLN A 46 -41.99 2.73 -7.24
C GLN A 46 -41.13 2.71 -5.97
N LEU A 47 -41.73 2.95 -4.80
CA LEU A 47 -41.04 2.83 -3.51
C LEU A 47 -40.50 1.41 -3.29
N LYS A 48 -41.32 0.40 -3.59
CA LYS A 48 -40.92 -1.01 -3.50
C LYS A 48 -39.72 -1.31 -4.43
N LYS A 49 -39.79 -0.88 -5.70
CA LYS A 49 -38.66 -1.04 -6.64
C LYS A 49 -37.40 -0.31 -6.17
N SER A 50 -37.55 0.90 -5.65
CA SER A 50 -36.44 1.67 -5.10
C SER A 50 -35.79 0.98 -3.90
N ALA A 51 -36.59 0.46 -2.96
CA ALA A 51 -36.07 -0.31 -1.82
C ALA A 51 -35.34 -1.60 -2.24
N GLN A 52 -35.91 -2.31 -3.22
CA GLN A 52 -35.27 -3.52 -3.78
C GLN A 52 -33.96 -3.18 -4.51
N ALA A 53 -33.94 -2.11 -5.32
CA ALA A 53 -32.69 -1.66 -5.97
C ALA A 53 -31.62 -1.27 -4.96
N GLN A 54 -32.02 -0.65 -3.84
CA GLN A 54 -31.07 -0.33 -2.74
C GLN A 54 -30.54 -1.61 -2.10
N GLN A 55 -31.37 -2.59 -1.85
CA GLN A 55 -30.93 -3.89 -1.29
C GLN A 55 -29.94 -4.61 -2.23
N LEU A 56 -30.16 -4.54 -3.55
CA LEU A 56 -29.22 -5.08 -4.53
C LEU A 56 -27.88 -4.32 -4.51
N ALA A 57 -27.92 -3.01 -4.45
CA ALA A 57 -26.70 -2.20 -4.32
C ALA A 57 -25.93 -2.55 -3.04
N ASP A 58 -26.62 -2.64 -1.91
CA ASP A 58 -26.01 -3.03 -0.63
C ASP A 58 -25.44 -4.46 -0.69
N ALA A 59 -26.12 -5.40 -1.34
CA ALA A 59 -25.64 -6.77 -1.51
C ALA A 59 -24.37 -6.84 -2.37
N GLY A 60 -24.35 -6.12 -3.50
CA GLY A 60 -23.17 -6.01 -4.35
C GLY A 60 -21.98 -5.38 -3.63
N LEU A 61 -22.24 -4.32 -2.87
CA LEU A 61 -21.21 -3.68 -2.06
C LEU A 61 -20.68 -4.63 -0.98
N ALA A 62 -21.54 -5.33 -0.23
CA ALA A 62 -21.13 -6.29 0.78
C ALA A 62 -20.29 -7.44 0.19
N LYS A 63 -20.68 -7.95 -1.00
CA LYS A 63 -19.90 -8.94 -1.73
C LYS A 63 -18.52 -8.43 -2.10
N ALA A 64 -18.44 -7.22 -2.66
CA ALA A 64 -17.16 -6.60 -3.04
C ALA A 64 -16.26 -6.39 -1.84
N LEU A 65 -16.80 -5.88 -0.73
CA LEU A 65 -16.04 -5.70 0.51
C LEU A 65 -15.52 -7.04 1.06
N SER A 66 -16.32 -8.10 1.00
CA SER A 66 -15.88 -9.45 1.42
C SER A 66 -14.79 -10.01 0.52
N THR A 67 -14.86 -9.77 -0.79
CA THR A 67 -13.81 -10.17 -1.74
C THR A 67 -12.51 -9.43 -1.46
N LEU A 68 -12.56 -8.10 -1.30
CA LEU A 68 -11.40 -7.27 -1.00
C LEU A 68 -10.80 -7.57 0.38
N ALA A 69 -11.62 -7.96 1.36
CA ALA A 69 -11.13 -8.36 2.68
C ALA A 69 -10.38 -9.70 2.64
N SER A 70 -10.75 -10.60 1.74
CA SER A 70 -10.06 -11.89 1.56
C SER A 70 -8.83 -11.79 0.64
N ASP A 71 -8.91 -10.94 -0.37
CA ASP A 71 -7.84 -10.68 -1.33
C ASP A 71 -7.92 -9.23 -1.82
N PHE A 72 -7.07 -8.38 -1.25
CA PHE A 72 -7.08 -6.96 -1.62
C PHE A 72 -6.53 -6.70 -3.02
N THR A 73 -5.77 -7.64 -3.61
CA THR A 73 -5.26 -7.52 -4.99
C THR A 73 -6.37 -7.66 -6.03
N ALA A 74 -7.53 -8.21 -5.65
CA ALA A 74 -8.71 -8.27 -6.52
C ALA A 74 -9.18 -6.88 -7.00
N LYS A 75 -8.80 -5.78 -6.32
CA LYS A 75 -9.07 -4.40 -6.77
C LYS A 75 -8.50 -4.08 -8.15
N ASP A 76 -7.45 -4.78 -8.58
CA ASP A 76 -6.75 -4.57 -9.84
C ASP A 76 -7.30 -5.46 -10.98
N ASP A 77 -8.21 -6.39 -10.65
CA ASP A 77 -8.85 -7.31 -11.60
C ASP A 77 -10.36 -7.07 -11.71
N PRO A 78 -10.83 -6.35 -12.76
CA PRO A 78 -12.26 -6.14 -12.98
C PRO A 78 -13.08 -7.44 -13.11
N ALA A 79 -12.46 -8.55 -13.51
CA ALA A 79 -13.14 -9.84 -13.62
C ALA A 79 -13.52 -10.44 -12.25
N SER A 80 -12.91 -9.99 -11.18
CA SER A 80 -13.25 -10.35 -9.80
C SER A 80 -14.62 -9.81 -9.35
N PHE A 81 -15.17 -8.82 -10.09
CA PHE A 81 -16.45 -8.16 -9.77
C PHE A 81 -17.43 -8.22 -10.97
N PRO A 82 -17.87 -9.42 -11.38
CA PRO A 82 -18.78 -9.53 -12.51
C PRO A 82 -20.16 -8.96 -12.15
N VAL A 83 -20.84 -8.39 -13.15
CA VAL A 83 -22.26 -8.08 -13.03
C VAL A 83 -23.01 -9.35 -12.61
N THR A 84 -23.79 -9.24 -11.55
CA THR A 84 -24.52 -10.39 -11.00
C THR A 84 -26.02 -10.22 -11.21
N ASP A 85 -26.60 -11.09 -12.02
CA ASP A 85 -28.04 -11.15 -12.25
C ASP A 85 -28.73 -11.97 -11.16
N LEU A 86 -29.82 -11.43 -10.64
CA LEU A 86 -30.72 -12.04 -9.68
C LEU A 86 -32.15 -12.04 -10.24
N GLU A 87 -33.04 -12.91 -9.73
CA GLU A 87 -34.41 -13.12 -10.28
C GLU A 87 -35.20 -11.84 -10.62
N ASN A 88 -34.95 -10.73 -9.89
CA ASN A 88 -35.75 -9.51 -10.03
C ASN A 88 -34.89 -8.27 -10.43
N GLY A 89 -33.62 -8.44 -10.74
CA GLY A 89 -32.71 -7.33 -11.10
C GLY A 89 -31.26 -7.76 -11.06
N ASN A 90 -30.36 -6.81 -11.14
CA ASN A 90 -28.94 -7.06 -11.07
C ASN A 90 -28.23 -6.02 -10.21
N TYR A 91 -26.99 -6.31 -9.88
CA TYR A 91 -26.05 -5.29 -9.39
C TYR A 91 -24.76 -5.34 -10.19
N ASP A 92 -24.15 -4.16 -10.30
CA ASP A 92 -22.84 -3.94 -10.94
C ASP A 92 -21.91 -3.24 -9.95
N VAL A 93 -20.68 -3.73 -9.84
CA VAL A 93 -19.67 -3.19 -8.93
C VAL A 93 -18.54 -2.57 -9.73
N THR A 94 -18.25 -1.31 -9.44
CA THR A 94 -17.12 -0.57 -10.01
C THR A 94 -16.14 -0.22 -8.92
N ILE A 95 -14.85 -0.42 -9.20
CA ILE A 95 -13.75 -0.09 -8.28
C ILE A 95 -12.94 1.05 -8.90
N THR A 96 -12.70 2.09 -8.10
CA THR A 96 -11.87 3.24 -8.49
C THR A 96 -10.79 3.45 -7.42
N GLN A 97 -9.55 3.55 -7.85
CA GLN A 97 -8.40 3.77 -6.96
C GLN A 97 -7.99 5.24 -6.96
N SER A 98 -7.72 5.78 -5.78
CA SER A 98 -7.22 7.14 -5.62
C SER A 98 -6.41 7.27 -4.34
N SER A 99 -5.17 7.71 -4.46
CA SER A 99 -4.30 8.07 -3.31
C SER A 99 -4.22 6.99 -2.21
N GLY A 100 -4.01 5.72 -2.61
CA GLY A 100 -3.90 4.60 -1.66
C GLY A 100 -5.23 4.13 -1.06
N ARG A 101 -6.36 4.70 -1.50
CA ARG A 101 -7.71 4.30 -1.12
C ARG A 101 -8.47 3.73 -2.30
N VAL A 102 -9.40 2.85 -2.02
CA VAL A 102 -10.26 2.21 -3.01
C VAL A 102 -11.70 2.63 -2.76
N LEU A 103 -12.31 3.29 -3.74
CA LEU A 103 -13.73 3.59 -3.75
C LEU A 103 -14.45 2.43 -4.44
N VAL A 104 -15.29 1.73 -3.70
CA VAL A 104 -16.17 0.68 -4.19
C VAL A 104 -17.54 1.28 -4.40
N SER A 105 -18.07 1.22 -5.61
CA SER A 105 -19.41 1.67 -5.97
C SER A 105 -20.22 0.50 -6.49
N SER A 106 -21.37 0.23 -5.89
CA SER A 106 -22.31 -0.81 -6.33
C SER A 106 -23.60 -0.17 -6.76
N VAL A 107 -24.05 -0.48 -7.98
CA VAL A 107 -25.30 0.00 -8.56
C VAL A 107 -26.28 -1.17 -8.65
N GLY A 108 -27.38 -1.09 -7.90
CA GLY A 108 -28.47 -2.05 -7.97
C GLY A 108 -29.57 -1.56 -8.92
N VAL A 109 -30.07 -2.45 -9.76
CA VAL A 109 -31.06 -2.14 -10.84
C VAL A 109 -32.27 -3.05 -10.74
N ILE A 110 -33.47 -2.46 -10.70
CA ILE A 110 -34.77 -3.14 -10.79
C ILE A 110 -35.62 -2.46 -11.87
N GLY A 111 -35.72 -3.06 -13.05
CA GLY A 111 -36.35 -2.43 -14.22
C GLY A 111 -35.68 -1.08 -14.53
N ASP A 112 -36.45 0.01 -14.48
CA ASP A 112 -35.93 1.37 -14.75
C ASP A 112 -35.42 2.09 -13.49
N THR A 113 -35.44 1.44 -12.33
CA THR A 113 -35.06 2.06 -11.05
C THR A 113 -33.64 1.62 -10.69
N GLN A 114 -32.77 2.62 -10.43
CA GLN A 114 -31.39 2.41 -10.00
C GLN A 114 -31.13 3.03 -8.63
N ARG A 115 -30.28 2.39 -7.83
CA ARG A 115 -29.76 2.89 -6.57
C ARG A 115 -28.26 2.55 -6.46
N THR A 116 -27.51 3.42 -5.81
CA THR A 116 -26.07 3.27 -5.66
C THR A 116 -25.70 3.27 -4.19
N ALA A 117 -24.86 2.31 -3.81
CA ALA A 117 -24.20 2.28 -2.51
C ALA A 117 -22.69 2.39 -2.73
N THR A 118 -22.00 3.19 -1.92
CA THR A 118 -20.56 3.39 -2.04
C THR A 118 -19.87 3.18 -0.70
N ALA A 119 -18.67 2.62 -0.73
CA ALA A 119 -17.79 2.57 0.42
C ALA A 119 -16.36 2.93 -0.01
N GLU A 120 -15.67 3.65 0.84
CA GLU A 120 -14.24 3.88 0.72
C GLU A 120 -13.51 2.93 1.66
N VAL A 121 -12.56 2.18 1.13
CA VAL A 121 -11.79 1.18 1.88
C VAL A 121 -10.30 1.45 1.74
N SER A 122 -9.58 1.15 2.81
CA SER A 122 -8.12 1.03 2.79
C SER A 122 -7.75 -0.45 2.91
N GLY A 123 -6.76 -0.87 2.14
CA GLY A 123 -6.19 -2.20 2.27
C GLY A 123 -5.25 -2.30 3.47
N PRO A 124 -4.78 -3.52 3.75
CA PRO A 124 -3.71 -3.69 4.71
C PRO A 124 -2.53 -2.80 4.30
N PRO A 125 -1.85 -2.17 5.26
CA PRO A 125 -0.68 -1.38 4.96
C PRO A 125 0.35 -2.27 4.25
N PRO A 126 1.02 -1.78 3.19
CA PRO A 126 2.06 -2.53 2.52
C PRO A 126 3.18 -2.89 3.52
N SER A 127 3.85 -3.99 3.28
CA SER A 127 5.05 -4.33 4.04
C SER A 127 6.25 -3.58 3.46
N ALA A 128 7.09 -2.98 4.31
CA ALA A 128 8.34 -2.40 3.84
C ALA A 128 9.26 -3.45 3.17
N MET A 129 9.01 -4.73 3.38
CA MET A 129 9.74 -5.83 2.75
C MET A 129 9.32 -6.08 1.29
N ASP A 130 8.22 -5.51 0.83
CA ASP A 130 7.75 -5.63 -0.56
C ASP A 130 8.53 -4.70 -1.51
N TYR A 131 9.40 -3.87 -0.96
CA TYR A 131 10.17 -2.86 -1.68
C TYR A 131 11.67 -3.18 -1.74
N SER A 132 12.31 -2.77 -2.81
CA SER A 132 13.77 -2.88 -2.97
C SER A 132 14.51 -1.96 -1.99
N LEU A 133 13.99 -0.76 -1.80
CA LEU A 133 14.47 0.24 -0.84
C LEU A 133 13.28 0.75 -0.04
N ALA A 134 13.35 0.68 1.29
CA ALA A 134 12.32 1.29 2.12
C ALA A 134 12.92 2.03 3.33
N GLY A 135 12.31 3.17 3.67
CA GLY A 135 12.73 4.00 4.79
C GLY A 135 11.61 4.87 5.34
N ASN A 136 11.81 5.42 6.54
CA ASN A 136 10.92 6.49 7.00
C ASN A 136 11.05 7.72 6.09
N SER A 137 12.26 8.03 5.62
CA SER A 137 12.50 8.96 4.52
C SER A 137 13.59 8.44 3.60
N ILE A 138 13.53 8.77 2.31
CA ILE A 138 14.56 8.45 1.33
C ILE A 138 15.08 9.76 0.72
N ALA A 139 16.39 9.97 0.75
CA ALA A 139 17.01 11.13 0.14
C ALA A 139 18.34 10.76 -0.55
N PHE A 140 18.40 10.91 -1.86
CA PHE A 140 19.61 10.74 -2.64
C PHE A 140 19.99 12.04 -3.33
N THR A 141 21.22 12.51 -3.06
CA THR A 141 21.84 13.62 -3.78
C THR A 141 23.05 13.09 -4.52
N LEU A 142 22.93 12.96 -5.83
CA LEU A 142 23.92 12.35 -6.70
C LEU A 142 24.71 13.42 -7.45
N VAL A 143 26.03 13.32 -7.39
CA VAL A 143 26.96 14.22 -8.06
C VAL A 143 27.95 13.38 -8.90
N GLY A 144 28.47 13.95 -9.95
CA GLY A 144 29.47 13.29 -10.81
C GLY A 144 28.87 12.10 -11.58
N GLN A 145 29.55 10.95 -11.57
CA GLN A 145 29.10 9.73 -12.24
C GLN A 145 28.41 8.75 -11.28
N SER A 146 27.72 9.28 -10.27
CA SER A 146 27.07 8.46 -9.25
C SER A 146 25.74 7.91 -9.76
N SER A 147 25.41 6.70 -9.37
CA SER A 147 24.17 6.05 -9.76
C SER A 147 23.46 5.35 -8.61
N VAL A 148 22.13 5.37 -8.64
CA VAL A 148 21.24 4.52 -7.85
C VAL A 148 20.42 3.68 -8.83
N THR A 149 20.51 2.37 -8.74
CA THR A 149 19.74 1.43 -9.55
C THR A 149 19.01 0.48 -8.62
N ALA A 150 17.70 0.38 -8.75
CA ALA A 150 16.90 -0.58 -8.04
C ALA A 150 15.98 -1.33 -9.00
N THR A 151 15.95 -2.67 -8.89
CA THR A 151 14.91 -3.48 -9.53
C THR A 151 13.82 -3.72 -8.50
N GLY A 152 12.62 -3.24 -8.78
CA GLY A 152 11.50 -3.18 -7.83
C GLY A 152 11.27 -1.77 -7.31
N ASP A 153 10.20 -1.63 -6.57
CA ASP A 153 9.71 -0.34 -6.10
C ASP A 153 10.51 0.20 -4.91
N ILE A 154 10.43 1.49 -4.69
CA ILE A 154 10.99 2.15 -3.51
C ILE A 154 9.88 2.78 -2.68
N TYR A 155 10.03 2.77 -1.36
CA TYR A 155 9.00 3.23 -0.45
C TYR A 155 9.52 4.14 0.67
N SER A 156 8.75 5.18 1.00
CA SER A 156 9.00 6.02 2.17
C SER A 156 7.72 6.33 2.94
N ASN A 157 7.76 6.23 4.27
CA ASN A 157 6.63 6.65 5.11
C ASN A 157 6.39 8.17 5.08
N THR A 158 7.42 8.98 4.75
CA THR A 158 7.30 10.44 4.71
C THR A 158 7.62 11.00 3.32
N THR A 159 8.89 11.08 2.95
CA THR A 159 9.32 11.77 1.73
C THR A 159 10.33 10.97 0.93
N ILE A 160 10.24 11.06 -0.39
CA ILE A 160 11.28 10.62 -1.30
C ILE A 160 11.84 11.86 -2.02
N SER A 161 13.15 12.08 -1.89
CA SER A 161 13.85 13.16 -2.58
C SER A 161 14.99 12.60 -3.43
N LEU A 162 14.87 12.69 -4.73
CA LEU A 162 15.85 12.22 -5.70
C LEU A 162 16.44 13.43 -6.44
N ASN A 163 17.71 13.71 -6.19
CA ASN A 163 18.40 14.83 -6.79
C ASN A 163 19.63 14.36 -7.57
N ALA A 164 19.55 14.34 -8.89
CA ALA A 164 20.65 13.99 -9.80
C ALA A 164 21.27 15.27 -10.36
N GLN A 165 22.27 15.81 -9.69
CA GLN A 165 22.81 17.16 -9.96
C GLN A 165 23.66 17.27 -11.23
N ALA A 166 24.34 16.21 -11.64
CA ALA A 166 25.19 16.23 -12.83
C ALA A 166 24.58 15.41 -13.98
N GLY A 167 24.81 15.81 -15.22
CA GLY A 167 24.28 15.11 -16.39
C GLY A 167 24.74 13.64 -16.54
N SER A 168 25.79 13.24 -15.84
CA SER A 168 26.27 11.85 -15.77
C SER A 168 25.76 11.08 -14.53
N SER A 169 25.03 11.74 -13.61
CA SER A 169 24.40 11.06 -12.48
C SER A 169 23.03 10.50 -12.85
N SER A 170 22.66 9.36 -12.28
CA SER A 170 21.40 8.71 -12.61
C SER A 170 20.72 8.02 -11.43
N VAL A 171 19.39 8.09 -11.40
CA VAL A 171 18.52 7.20 -10.64
C VAL A 171 17.70 6.38 -11.63
N ASN A 172 17.77 5.06 -11.54
CA ASN A 172 17.08 4.16 -12.43
C ASN A 172 16.33 3.08 -11.63
N LEU A 173 15.01 3.21 -11.56
CA LEU A 173 14.12 2.24 -10.93
C LEU A 173 13.45 1.43 -12.05
N THR A 174 13.42 0.12 -11.92
CA THR A 174 12.91 -0.79 -12.96
C THR A 174 12.13 -1.94 -12.34
N ASN A 175 11.17 -2.49 -13.07
CA ASN A 175 10.46 -3.74 -12.78
C ASN A 175 9.52 -3.75 -11.54
N PRO A 176 8.42 -3.00 -11.47
CA PRO A 176 8.05 -1.86 -12.31
C PRO A 176 8.86 -0.60 -11.99
N GLY A 177 9.44 -0.48 -10.80
CA GLY A 177 10.28 0.62 -10.39
C GLY A 177 9.48 1.86 -9.99
N ASP A 178 8.37 1.67 -9.30
CA ASP A 178 7.53 2.76 -8.80
C ASP A 178 8.14 3.40 -7.56
N ALA A 179 7.80 4.66 -7.33
CA ALA A 179 8.17 5.38 -6.13
C ALA A 179 6.92 5.72 -5.33
N ASP A 180 6.80 5.14 -4.13
CA ASP A 180 5.66 5.31 -3.24
C ASP A 180 6.06 6.09 -1.99
N ALA A 181 5.30 7.11 -1.62
CA ALA A 181 5.54 7.85 -0.40
C ALA A 181 4.25 8.18 0.35
N GLY A 182 4.26 8.04 1.67
CA GLY A 182 3.17 8.51 2.52
C GLY A 182 3.00 10.04 2.48
N GLY A 183 4.07 10.77 2.16
CA GLY A 183 4.06 12.22 1.96
C GLY A 183 4.37 12.62 0.52
N THR A 184 5.45 13.35 0.32
CA THR A 184 5.80 13.94 -0.98
C THR A 184 6.95 13.21 -1.67
N ILE A 185 6.92 13.23 -3.01
CA ILE A 185 8.01 12.76 -3.87
C ILE A 185 8.54 13.96 -4.65
N THR A 186 9.83 14.21 -4.58
CA THR A 186 10.48 15.31 -5.30
C THR A 186 11.65 14.79 -6.13
N THR A 187 11.72 15.24 -7.36
CA THR A 187 12.81 14.96 -8.28
C THR A 187 13.44 16.26 -8.75
N SER A 188 14.77 16.32 -8.84
CA SER A 188 15.48 17.53 -9.23
C SER A 188 16.87 17.23 -9.83
N GLY A 189 17.49 18.25 -10.41
CA GLY A 189 18.83 18.15 -11.01
C GLY A 189 18.80 18.02 -12.54
N SER A 190 19.98 17.96 -13.15
CA SER A 190 20.18 17.85 -14.60
C SER A 190 20.55 16.44 -15.07
N GLY A 191 20.71 15.50 -14.13
CA GLY A 191 20.95 14.09 -14.41
C GLY A 191 19.68 13.34 -14.80
N THR A 192 19.82 12.05 -15.03
CA THR A 192 18.70 11.20 -15.43
C THR A 192 18.00 10.61 -14.22
N ILE A 193 16.68 10.78 -14.14
CA ILE A 193 15.83 10.08 -13.16
C ILE A 193 14.77 9.33 -13.95
N SER A 194 14.84 8.00 -13.92
CA SER A 194 13.90 7.08 -14.56
C SER A 194 13.21 6.24 -13.48
N MET A 195 11.90 6.27 -13.46
CA MET A 195 11.05 5.46 -12.57
C MET A 195 9.74 5.13 -13.29
N GLY A 196 9.00 4.17 -12.81
CA GLY A 196 7.64 3.86 -13.25
C GLY A 196 6.66 4.96 -12.84
N GLN A 197 5.82 4.71 -11.88
CA GLN A 197 4.88 5.69 -11.35
C GLN A 197 5.44 6.43 -10.14
N SER A 198 4.91 7.62 -9.89
CA SER A 198 5.19 8.41 -8.69
C SER A 198 3.89 8.57 -7.90
N ASN A 199 3.81 7.93 -6.74
CA ASN A 199 2.59 7.80 -5.94
C ASN A 199 2.74 8.49 -4.57
N PRO A 200 2.63 9.82 -4.49
CA PRO A 200 2.60 10.53 -3.22
C PRO A 200 1.27 10.30 -2.48
N GLY A 201 1.30 10.29 -1.16
CA GLY A 201 0.12 10.03 -0.33
C GLY A 201 -0.26 8.55 -0.23
N SER A 202 0.66 7.64 -0.54
CA SER A 202 0.48 6.19 -0.38
C SER A 202 0.26 5.81 1.08
N SER A 203 -0.41 4.67 1.33
CA SER A 203 -0.61 4.12 2.68
C SER A 203 0.73 3.86 3.38
N LEU A 204 0.79 4.09 4.70
CA LEU A 204 2.03 3.89 5.45
C LEU A 204 2.40 2.39 5.49
N ALA A 205 3.64 2.08 5.13
CA ALA A 205 4.15 0.72 5.21
C ALA A 205 4.57 0.35 6.63
N THR A 206 4.37 -0.92 6.98
CA THR A 206 4.84 -1.49 8.23
C THR A 206 6.25 -2.04 8.07
N PHE A 207 7.13 -1.70 9.01
CA PHE A 207 8.47 -2.27 9.05
C PHE A 207 8.48 -3.61 9.77
N PRO A 208 9.30 -4.59 9.34
CA PRO A 208 9.37 -5.89 9.97
C PRO A 208 9.87 -5.79 11.41
N THR A 209 9.33 -6.65 12.26
CA THR A 209 9.86 -6.85 13.61
C THR A 209 10.90 -7.95 13.58
N VAL A 210 12.12 -7.61 13.99
CA VAL A 210 13.24 -8.55 14.04
C VAL A 210 13.34 -9.16 15.44
N ASN A 211 13.37 -10.48 15.53
CA ASN A 211 13.60 -11.20 16.78
C ASN A 211 15.11 -11.30 17.06
N PHE A 212 15.71 -10.29 17.66
CA PHE A 212 17.14 -10.26 17.97
C PHE A 212 17.56 -11.32 18.97
N SER A 213 16.70 -11.69 19.93
CA SER A 213 17.01 -12.74 20.91
C SER A 213 17.16 -14.10 20.26
N TYR A 214 16.44 -14.38 19.18
CA TYR A 214 16.60 -15.61 18.39
C TYR A 214 18.00 -15.72 17.77
N TYR A 215 18.49 -14.65 17.16
CA TYR A 215 19.85 -14.63 16.58
C TYR A 215 20.94 -14.67 17.66
N GLN A 216 20.70 -14.04 18.81
CA GLN A 216 21.60 -14.12 19.95
C GLN A 216 21.73 -15.57 20.47
N ASP A 217 20.62 -16.28 20.58
CA ASP A 217 20.60 -17.68 21.01
C ASP A 217 21.37 -18.57 20.04
N ILE A 218 21.18 -18.41 18.74
CA ILE A 218 21.98 -19.14 17.72
C ILE A 218 23.46 -18.86 17.89
N ALA A 219 23.83 -17.59 18.08
CA ALA A 219 25.23 -17.20 18.20
C ALA A 219 25.89 -17.77 19.46
N GLN A 220 25.15 -17.88 20.58
CA GLN A 220 25.65 -18.33 21.86
C GLN A 220 25.58 -19.86 22.03
N ASN A 221 24.50 -20.50 21.54
CA ASN A 221 24.14 -21.86 21.92
C ASN A 221 24.08 -22.85 20.74
N GLN A 222 24.12 -22.36 19.48
CA GLN A 222 23.90 -23.20 18.29
C GLN A 222 25.06 -23.10 17.27
N ASN A 223 26.31 -23.14 17.74
CA ASN A 223 27.51 -23.02 16.90
C ASN A 223 27.61 -21.75 16.06
N GLY A 224 26.97 -20.65 16.48
CA GLY A 224 27.19 -19.31 15.93
C GLY A 224 28.47 -18.67 16.49
N TYR A 225 28.60 -17.38 16.28
CA TYR A 225 29.69 -16.60 16.83
C TYR A 225 29.12 -15.39 17.59
N TYR A 226 29.33 -15.38 18.90
CA TYR A 226 28.90 -14.29 19.78
C TYR A 226 30.11 -13.44 20.23
N TYR A 227 29.99 -12.12 20.07
CA TYR A 227 30.98 -11.17 20.54
C TYR A 227 30.32 -10.13 21.45
N ASN A 228 30.85 -9.99 22.66
CA ASN A 228 30.35 -8.99 23.63
C ASN A 228 31.27 -7.77 23.63
N GLY A 229 30.73 -6.65 23.14
CA GLY A 229 31.43 -5.38 22.99
C GLY A 229 31.62 -4.97 21.51
N ASN A 230 32.31 -3.87 21.29
CA ASN A 230 32.58 -3.35 19.95
C ASN A 230 33.60 -4.22 19.21
N LYS A 231 33.35 -4.48 17.93
CA LYS A 231 34.24 -5.28 17.08
C LYS A 231 34.78 -4.44 15.92
N ASN A 232 36.10 -4.48 15.76
CA ASN A 232 36.79 -3.77 14.68
C ASN A 232 37.60 -4.76 13.82
N TYR A 233 37.30 -4.77 12.51
CA TYR A 233 38.03 -5.51 11.48
C TYR A 233 38.90 -4.53 10.67
N ASN A 234 40.05 -4.19 11.22
CA ASN A 234 41.05 -3.27 10.65
C ASN A 234 42.31 -3.95 10.11
N SER A 235 42.34 -5.26 10.13
CA SER A 235 43.45 -6.10 9.65
C SER A 235 42.94 -7.21 8.73
N THR A 236 43.85 -7.95 8.15
CA THR A 236 43.53 -9.09 7.27
C THR A 236 42.97 -10.31 8.00
N ASN A 237 42.70 -10.25 9.30
CA ASN A 237 42.02 -11.31 10.03
C ASN A 237 40.59 -11.43 9.47
N SER A 238 40.30 -12.55 8.84
CA SER A 238 38.98 -12.79 8.23
C SER A 238 37.88 -12.88 9.28
N MET A 239 36.71 -12.35 8.91
CA MET A 239 35.48 -12.51 9.67
C MET A 239 35.12 -14.01 9.75
N PRO A 240 34.66 -14.54 10.90
CA PRO A 240 34.25 -15.94 10.98
C PRO A 240 33.08 -16.28 10.09
N SER A 241 33.01 -17.55 9.67
CA SER A 241 31.83 -18.13 9.02
C SER A 241 31.39 -19.35 9.84
N PRO A 242 30.71 -19.12 10.99
CA PRO A 242 30.32 -20.20 11.89
C PRO A 242 29.27 -21.12 11.27
N SER A 243 29.29 -22.41 11.64
CA SER A 243 28.34 -23.40 11.11
C SER A 243 26.87 -23.12 11.52
N GLY A 244 26.64 -22.38 12.63
CA GLY A 244 25.31 -21.89 13.00
C GLY A 244 24.81 -20.74 12.15
N GLY A 245 25.64 -20.20 11.22
CA GLY A 245 25.24 -19.22 10.24
C GLY A 245 24.97 -17.80 10.77
N VAL A 246 25.31 -17.50 12.02
CA VAL A 246 25.05 -16.19 12.66
C VAL A 246 26.29 -15.68 13.37
N ILE A 247 26.63 -14.42 13.11
CA ILE A 247 27.57 -13.61 13.88
C ILE A 247 26.75 -12.56 14.63
N PHE A 248 26.76 -12.62 15.95
CA PHE A 248 26.08 -11.64 16.82
C PHE A 248 27.10 -10.78 17.54
N ILE A 249 27.01 -9.46 17.37
CA ILE A 249 27.90 -8.48 18.00
C ILE A 249 27.04 -7.61 18.93
N ASN A 250 27.25 -7.78 20.23
CA ASN A 250 26.62 -6.94 21.25
C ASN A 250 27.43 -5.64 21.45
N GLY A 251 27.35 -4.73 20.52
CA GLY A 251 28.10 -3.49 20.44
C GLY A 251 28.11 -2.95 19.01
N ASP A 252 29.09 -2.10 18.69
CA ASP A 252 29.30 -1.57 17.35
C ASP A 252 30.22 -2.46 16.51
N LEU A 253 30.00 -2.44 15.19
CA LEU A 253 30.87 -3.10 14.21
C LEU A 253 31.54 -2.05 13.33
N THR A 254 32.87 -2.07 13.26
CA THR A 254 33.63 -1.23 12.32
C THR A 254 34.43 -2.12 11.37
N ILE A 255 34.36 -1.84 10.07
CA ILE A 255 35.07 -2.54 9.02
C ILE A 255 35.87 -1.52 8.21
N SER A 256 37.19 -1.70 8.18
CA SER A 256 38.11 -0.86 7.40
C SER A 256 39.03 -1.66 6.47
N LYS A 257 38.87 -2.99 6.43
CA LYS A 257 39.58 -3.91 5.52
C LYS A 257 38.60 -4.94 4.96
N THR A 258 38.97 -5.57 3.87
CA THR A 258 38.15 -6.57 3.19
C THR A 258 37.82 -7.74 4.11
N GLN A 259 36.53 -8.00 4.24
CA GLN A 259 35.96 -9.09 5.01
C GLN A 259 34.92 -9.83 4.19
N THR A 260 34.86 -11.14 4.34
CA THR A 260 33.87 -12.01 3.70
C THR A 260 33.34 -13.00 4.73
N THR A 261 32.04 -13.22 4.75
CA THR A 261 31.40 -14.23 5.58
C THR A 261 30.21 -14.85 4.88
N THR A 262 29.93 -16.11 5.20
CA THR A 262 28.71 -16.83 4.80
C THR A 262 27.69 -16.88 5.94
N ALA A 263 27.83 -16.04 6.93
CA ALA A 263 26.91 -15.92 8.06
C ALA A 263 26.18 -14.59 8.05
N ALA A 264 24.96 -14.59 8.58
CA ALA A 264 24.22 -13.37 8.90
C ALA A 264 24.98 -12.56 9.96
N ILE A 265 25.07 -11.26 9.76
CA ILE A 265 25.68 -10.34 10.72
C ILE A 265 24.57 -9.59 11.46
N VAL A 266 24.51 -9.76 12.77
CA VAL A 266 23.53 -9.13 13.66
C VAL A 266 24.27 -8.27 14.68
N VAL A 267 23.96 -6.97 14.73
CA VAL A 267 24.66 -5.97 15.54
C VAL A 267 23.65 -5.24 16.41
N THR A 268 23.91 -5.07 17.69
CA THR A 268 23.02 -4.28 18.56
C THR A 268 23.21 -2.77 18.38
N GLY A 269 24.43 -2.33 18.10
CA GLY A 269 24.85 -0.94 17.86
C GLY A 269 24.95 -0.58 16.37
N ASN A 270 25.91 0.29 16.06
CA ASN A 270 26.13 0.80 14.71
C ASN A 270 27.03 -0.11 13.88
N VAL A 271 26.86 -0.04 12.56
CA VAL A 271 27.78 -0.66 11.59
C VAL A 271 28.45 0.47 10.79
N ASN A 272 29.76 0.53 10.83
CA ASN A 272 30.55 1.54 10.13
C ASN A 272 31.51 0.85 9.14
N LEU A 273 31.28 1.06 7.84
CA LEU A 273 32.22 0.71 6.78
C LEU A 273 33.03 1.97 6.43
N THR A 274 34.30 1.99 6.87
CA THR A 274 35.17 3.16 6.68
C THR A 274 36.24 2.93 5.60
N GLY A 275 36.17 1.86 4.86
CA GLY A 275 37.03 1.40 3.78
C GLY A 275 36.94 -0.11 3.61
N GLY A 276 37.55 -0.64 2.57
CA GLY A 276 37.55 -2.08 2.24
C GLY A 276 36.19 -2.61 1.80
N THR A 277 36.11 -3.94 1.69
CA THR A 277 34.94 -4.64 1.19
C THR A 277 34.32 -5.49 2.31
N LEU A 278 33.00 -5.36 2.51
CA LEU A 278 32.21 -6.32 3.26
C LEU A 278 31.37 -7.15 2.29
N SER A 279 31.61 -8.45 2.24
CA SER A 279 30.79 -9.40 1.47
C SER A 279 30.06 -10.35 2.41
N VAL A 280 28.75 -10.36 2.36
CA VAL A 280 27.89 -11.19 3.21
C VAL A 280 26.92 -11.98 2.34
N ASP A 281 27.07 -13.30 2.38
CA ASP A 281 26.20 -14.24 1.66
C ASP A 281 25.81 -15.40 2.59
N PRO A 282 24.74 -15.22 3.39
CA PRO A 282 24.31 -16.25 4.34
C PRO A 282 23.96 -17.56 3.63
N GLN A 283 24.54 -18.67 4.08
CA GLN A 283 24.20 -20.00 3.55
C GLN A 283 22.73 -20.37 3.79
N ASN A 284 22.13 -19.83 4.84
CA ASN A 284 20.71 -19.99 5.11
C ASN A 284 19.94 -18.76 4.58
N ASN A 285 19.25 -18.94 3.47
CA ASN A 285 18.44 -17.88 2.84
C ASN A 285 17.29 -17.34 3.74
N ALA A 286 17.01 -18.02 4.86
CA ALA A 286 16.09 -17.52 5.87
C ALA A 286 16.73 -16.47 6.79
N TYR A 287 18.04 -16.26 6.74
CA TYR A 287 18.73 -15.27 7.57
C TYR A 287 18.97 -13.98 6.80
N PRO A 288 18.95 -12.82 7.49
CA PRO A 288 19.33 -11.55 6.88
C PRO A 288 20.82 -11.53 6.55
N ALA A 289 21.22 -10.68 5.63
CA ALA A 289 22.66 -10.46 5.40
C ALA A 289 23.28 -9.63 6.52
N LEU A 290 22.70 -8.46 6.81
CA LEU A 290 23.23 -7.51 7.78
C LEU A 290 22.08 -6.78 8.47
N ILE A 291 22.00 -6.86 9.79
CA ILE A 291 20.98 -6.14 10.54
C ILE A 291 21.55 -5.41 11.77
N THR A 292 21.04 -4.23 12.04
CA THR A 292 21.28 -3.50 13.30
C THR A 292 19.99 -3.39 14.11
N GLN A 293 20.10 -3.53 15.45
CA GLN A 293 18.94 -3.44 16.33
C GLN A 293 18.44 -2.00 16.50
N ASN A 294 19.30 -1.13 16.98
CA ASN A 294 18.98 0.27 17.26
C ASN A 294 19.97 1.24 16.58
N GLY A 295 20.99 0.71 15.95
CA GLY A 295 22.05 1.47 15.34
C GLY A 295 21.80 1.81 13.86
N SER A 296 22.67 2.64 13.35
CA SER A 296 22.73 3.00 11.93
C SER A 296 23.76 2.15 11.18
N ILE A 297 23.55 2.00 9.88
CA ILE A 297 24.54 1.45 8.96
C ILE A 297 25.11 2.65 8.18
N THR A 298 26.41 2.87 8.28
CA THR A 298 27.08 4.00 7.64
C THR A 298 28.23 3.50 6.75
N LEU A 299 28.18 3.88 5.48
CA LEU A 299 29.30 3.75 4.57
C LEU A 299 29.97 5.11 4.43
N SER A 300 31.23 5.19 4.83
CA SER A 300 32.03 6.41 4.76
C SER A 300 33.45 6.04 4.35
N GLY A 301 33.93 6.62 3.28
CA GLY A 301 35.31 6.42 2.79
C GLY A 301 35.97 7.76 2.51
N THR A 302 37.29 7.80 2.58
CA THR A 302 38.07 9.03 2.45
C THR A 302 38.64 9.26 1.06
N GLY A 303 38.19 8.53 0.04
CA GLY A 303 38.61 8.77 -1.36
C GLY A 303 38.90 7.51 -2.17
N ASN A 304 39.54 7.71 -3.33
CA ASN A 304 39.81 6.66 -4.32
C ASN A 304 40.69 5.51 -3.83
N SER A 305 41.47 5.73 -2.79
CA SER A 305 42.44 4.74 -2.28
C SER A 305 41.83 3.72 -1.31
N ASP A 306 40.67 4.01 -0.69
CA ASP A 306 40.00 3.14 0.26
C ASP A 306 38.47 3.21 0.08
N PRO A 307 37.92 2.68 -1.03
CA PRO A 307 36.48 2.66 -1.25
C PRO A 307 35.80 1.72 -0.24
N SER A 308 34.64 2.12 0.26
CA SER A 308 33.79 1.19 1.01
C SER A 308 32.89 0.40 0.05
N VAL A 309 32.99 -0.91 0.07
CA VAL A 309 32.15 -1.79 -0.77
C VAL A 309 31.30 -2.69 0.13
N LEU A 310 30.00 -2.67 -0.10
CA LEU A 310 29.07 -3.62 0.54
C LEU A 310 28.46 -4.51 -0.55
N THR A 311 28.69 -5.82 -0.45
CA THR A 311 27.99 -6.81 -1.24
C THR A 311 27.20 -7.71 -0.30
N ALA A 312 25.89 -7.81 -0.50
CA ALA A 312 25.02 -8.57 0.39
C ALA A 312 23.98 -9.37 -0.39
N VAL A 313 23.73 -10.61 0.05
CA VAL A 313 22.63 -11.45 -0.42
C VAL A 313 21.65 -11.63 0.73
N GLY A 314 20.43 -11.13 0.57
CA GLY A 314 19.40 -11.09 1.61
C GLY A 314 19.07 -9.68 2.08
N LEU A 315 18.43 -9.58 3.24
CA LEU A 315 18.01 -8.32 3.81
C LEU A 315 19.18 -7.57 4.46
N VAL A 316 19.31 -6.29 4.12
CA VAL A 316 20.10 -5.31 4.86
C VAL A 316 19.14 -4.41 5.63
N TYR A 317 19.12 -4.50 6.95
CA TYR A 317 18.19 -3.78 7.80
C TYR A 317 18.91 -2.88 8.79
N SER A 318 18.56 -1.60 8.79
CA SER A 318 19.03 -0.65 9.79
C SER A 318 17.91 -0.31 10.78
N GLY A 319 18.16 -0.55 12.06
CA GLY A 319 17.23 -0.16 13.14
C GLY A 319 17.06 1.35 13.31
N ASN A 320 17.95 2.13 12.67
CA ASN A 320 17.88 3.60 12.59
C ASN A 320 18.15 4.04 11.14
N ASN A 321 19.22 4.73 10.84
CA ASN A 321 19.49 5.28 9.52
C ASN A 321 20.44 4.39 8.71
N PHE A 322 20.22 4.36 7.39
CA PHE A 322 21.20 3.86 6.43
C PHE A 322 21.79 5.05 5.68
N THR A 323 23.10 5.28 5.83
CA THR A 323 23.74 6.48 5.30
C THR A 323 24.94 6.12 4.43
N ILE A 324 24.99 6.71 3.24
CA ILE A 324 26.12 6.66 2.34
C ILE A 324 26.69 8.07 2.22
N SER A 325 27.93 8.27 2.62
CA SER A 325 28.56 9.59 2.59
C SER A 325 30.00 9.50 2.10
N GLY A 326 30.39 10.42 1.23
CA GLY A 326 31.73 10.47 0.65
C GLY A 326 31.79 9.98 -0.80
N ASN A 327 32.94 9.42 -1.20
CA ASN A 327 33.26 9.15 -2.59
C ASN A 327 33.68 7.70 -2.82
N HIS A 328 33.39 7.17 -4.02
CA HIS A 328 33.82 5.85 -4.47
C HIS A 328 33.26 4.65 -3.66
N HIS A 329 31.99 4.75 -3.26
CA HIS A 329 31.32 3.62 -2.62
C HIS A 329 30.60 2.75 -3.65
N THR A 330 30.60 1.44 -3.41
CA THR A 330 29.85 0.49 -4.21
C THR A 330 29.01 -0.36 -3.27
N ILE A 331 27.71 -0.35 -3.47
CA ILE A 331 26.76 -1.15 -2.71
C ILE A 331 26.00 -2.02 -3.72
N ASN A 332 26.10 -3.34 -3.56
CA ASN A 332 25.37 -4.30 -4.35
C ASN A 332 24.59 -5.23 -3.42
N VAL A 333 23.28 -5.14 -3.43
CA VAL A 333 22.40 -5.98 -2.61
C VAL A 333 21.48 -6.78 -3.52
N THR A 334 21.47 -8.09 -3.35
CA THR A 334 20.44 -8.98 -3.90
C THR A 334 19.46 -9.31 -2.78
N GLY A 335 18.34 -8.61 -2.77
CA GLY A 335 17.38 -8.62 -1.66
C GLY A 335 16.76 -7.24 -1.49
N SER A 336 16.81 -6.68 -0.28
CA SER A 336 16.24 -5.38 0.05
C SER A 336 17.12 -4.59 1.02
N ILE A 337 17.02 -3.26 0.98
CA ILE A 337 17.61 -2.37 2.01
C ILE A 337 16.46 -1.66 2.73
N LEU A 338 16.34 -1.89 4.02
CA LEU A 338 15.34 -1.25 4.86
C LEU A 338 16.01 -0.40 5.94
N ALA A 339 15.55 0.84 6.12
CA ALA A 339 15.97 1.72 7.20
C ALA A 339 14.74 2.18 8.01
N LYS A 340 14.66 1.82 9.28
CA LYS A 340 13.55 2.27 10.14
C LYS A 340 13.52 3.80 10.30
N GLY A 341 14.70 4.45 10.19
CA GLY A 341 14.86 5.88 10.04
C GLY A 341 15.03 6.28 8.57
N SER A 342 16.00 7.15 8.31
CA SER A 342 16.27 7.68 6.97
C SER A 342 17.21 6.77 6.17
N LEU A 343 16.94 6.63 4.88
CA LEU A 343 17.86 6.06 3.90
C LEU A 343 18.42 7.22 3.07
N THR A 344 19.71 7.53 3.26
CA THR A 344 20.31 8.73 2.68
C THR A 344 21.59 8.41 1.92
N GLY A 345 21.73 9.01 0.74
CA GLY A 345 22.96 9.01 -0.03
C GLY A 345 23.36 10.44 -0.38
N ASN A 346 24.44 10.93 0.24
CA ASN A 346 25.01 12.23 -0.07
C ASN A 346 26.37 12.01 -0.72
N TYR A 347 26.38 12.07 -2.04
CA TYR A 347 27.54 11.84 -2.85
C TYR A 347 28.18 13.17 -3.20
N SER A 348 29.40 13.42 -2.72
CA SER A 348 30.13 14.67 -2.94
C SER A 348 31.34 14.48 -3.85
N GLY A 349 31.66 15.50 -4.66
CA GLY A 349 32.85 15.52 -5.53
C GLY A 349 32.69 14.73 -6.82
N GLY A 350 33.71 14.65 -7.67
CA GLY A 350 33.70 13.97 -8.98
C GLY A 350 33.67 12.44 -8.93
N ALA A 351 32.97 11.86 -7.99
CA ALA A 351 33.06 10.48 -7.56
C ALA A 351 32.14 9.51 -8.32
N HIS A 352 32.58 8.26 -8.34
CA HIS A 352 31.80 7.11 -8.81
C HIS A 352 31.19 6.40 -7.61
N ASN A 353 29.99 6.78 -7.22
CA ASN A 353 29.26 6.02 -6.21
C ASN A 353 28.16 5.21 -6.88
N VAL A 354 28.05 3.93 -6.55
CA VAL A 354 27.08 3.02 -7.11
C VAL A 354 26.27 2.40 -5.97
N LEU A 355 24.96 2.59 -6.00
CA LEU A 355 24.02 1.81 -5.22
C LEU A 355 23.20 0.96 -6.18
N GLY A 356 23.40 -0.36 -6.15
CA GLY A 356 22.64 -1.34 -6.90
C GLY A 356 21.83 -2.23 -5.94
N VAL A 357 20.51 -2.27 -6.09
CA VAL A 357 19.65 -3.21 -5.38
C VAL A 357 18.87 -4.03 -6.40
N ASN A 358 19.09 -5.34 -6.36
CA ASN A 358 18.33 -6.31 -7.12
C ASN A 358 17.31 -6.96 -6.18
N TYR A 359 16.06 -6.50 -6.21
CA TYR A 359 15.02 -6.99 -5.32
C TYR A 359 14.79 -8.50 -5.50
N SER A 360 14.73 -9.21 -4.38
CA SER A 360 14.41 -10.63 -4.34
C SER A 360 13.65 -10.96 -3.06
N SER A 361 12.37 -11.27 -3.18
CA SER A 361 11.53 -11.68 -2.06
C SER A 361 11.94 -13.04 -1.47
N ALA A 362 12.60 -13.89 -2.25
CA ALA A 362 13.07 -15.22 -1.79
C ALA A 362 14.07 -15.13 -0.62
N ASN A 363 14.82 -14.04 -0.54
CA ASN A 363 15.82 -13.81 0.50
C ASN A 363 15.27 -13.08 1.74
N LEU A 364 13.94 -12.94 1.85
CA LEU A 364 13.28 -12.17 2.91
C LEU A 364 12.37 -13.03 3.81
N THR A 365 12.43 -14.37 3.71
CA THR A 365 11.44 -15.29 4.30
C THR A 365 11.51 -15.45 5.83
N ALA A 366 12.53 -14.93 6.50
CA ALA A 366 12.74 -15.12 7.95
C ALA A 366 12.15 -14.02 8.84
N PHE A 367 11.47 -13.05 8.26
CA PHE A 367 10.92 -11.93 9.02
C PHE A 367 9.41 -12.09 9.17
N THR A 368 8.94 -12.03 10.41
CA THR A 368 7.50 -11.85 10.63
C THR A 368 7.16 -10.40 10.26
N THR A 369 6.48 -10.23 9.14
CA THR A 369 5.69 -9.02 8.98
C THR A 369 4.70 -8.97 10.15
N PRO A 370 4.46 -7.81 10.77
CA PRO A 370 3.31 -7.68 11.64
C PRO A 370 2.10 -8.20 10.85
N SER A 371 1.28 -9.07 11.46
CA SER A 371 0.07 -9.56 10.81
C SER A 371 -0.66 -8.34 10.25
N SER A 372 -1.01 -8.40 8.97
CA SER A 372 -1.69 -7.33 8.27
C SER A 372 -2.76 -6.72 9.16
N ALA A 373 -2.55 -5.46 9.52
CA ALA A 373 -3.60 -4.71 10.16
C ALA A 373 -4.77 -4.61 9.18
N ASP A 374 -5.90 -4.76 9.71
CA ASP A 374 -7.19 -5.02 9.14
C ASP A 374 -7.52 -4.15 7.90
N PHE A 375 -8.12 -4.79 6.91
CA PHE A 375 -8.98 -4.17 5.94
C PHE A 375 -9.96 -3.24 6.68
N GLU A 376 -9.94 -1.95 6.41
CA GLU A 376 -10.76 -0.96 7.08
C GLU A 376 -11.73 -0.29 6.10
N VAL A 377 -13.00 -0.27 6.46
CA VAL A 377 -14.01 0.54 5.77
C VAL A 377 -13.98 1.94 6.37
N VAL A 378 -13.42 2.88 5.62
CA VAL A 378 -13.21 4.27 6.06
C VAL A 378 -14.50 5.08 6.02
N SER A 379 -15.34 4.87 5.01
CA SER A 379 -16.63 5.54 4.87
C SER A 379 -17.64 4.65 4.16
N TYR A 380 -18.93 4.87 4.45
CA TYR A 380 -20.04 4.16 3.84
C TYR A 380 -21.18 5.17 3.53
N ASN A 381 -21.61 5.23 2.27
CA ASN A 381 -22.72 6.08 1.83
C ASN A 381 -23.76 5.24 1.06
N ARG A 382 -25.04 5.57 1.29
CA ARG A 382 -26.22 4.95 0.65
C ARG A 382 -26.99 5.92 -0.22
#